data_bf4a045a991b5ffe7a27104cd6ee1601
#
_entry.id   bf4a045a991b5ffe7a27104cd6ee1601
#
_cell.length_a   1.000
_cell.length_b   1.000
_cell.length_c   1.000
_cell.angle_alpha   90.00
_cell.angle_beta   90.00
_cell.angle_gamma   90.00
#
_symmetry.space_group_name_H-M   'P 1'
#
loop_
_entity.id
_entity.type
_entity.pdbx_description
1 polymer ?
#
loop_
_entity_poly.entity_id
_entity_poly.type
_entity_poly.pdbx_seq_one_letter_code
_entity_poly.pdbx_strand_id
1 'polypeptide(L)'
;ILAMAQSQEKIVLPNLSLSRELDLDPSLPQKRDLLAVTIRHQNSYYGVVWAGYEQARTFSDADIRFVSTLAGQAALAIANAHLFLKVEASHRQLEAVLNSTTDPVLVTDHRNRLLLANRAASSALGKSVKNVSSGMETEKFVKLKPLLNLLQSTTAENQSAEIVLADKRTYLATASSVMVDGRQIGRVCIMRDVTRFKELDSMKSEFVATVSHDLRSPLTLIRGYADMFESVGELNEQQQGYVRKIISSVENITHLVNNLLDLGRIEIGAGLQIEPVSVLDIIERVTNALHSRASQKNISMSVELPRDMPDAVEADQSLLHQAIYNLLENAIKYTSDGGRVVIRTLSQPGYLTFAIEDTGFGIAAEDLPHLFKKFYRGKQRQARAQPGSGLGLAIVHSIAANHGGRVWADSVAGKGSTFYLQIPLVQPNSDKPKPARLSLSKPKKF
;
A
#
# COMPACT_ATOMS: atom_id res chain seq x y z
N ILE A 1 11.49 -52.89 35.31
CA ILE A 1 11.46 -51.77 36.28
C ILE A 1 10.79 -50.55 35.61
N LEU A 2 11.23 -50.11 34.41
CA LEU A 2 10.69 -48.91 33.71
C LEU A 2 9.19 -49.03 33.46
N ALA A 3 8.70 -50.19 33.00
CA ALA A 3 7.28 -50.41 32.74
C ALA A 3 6.41 -50.38 34.00
N MET A 4 6.89 -50.99 35.11
CA MET A 4 6.24 -50.96 36.41
C MET A 4 6.26 -49.56 37.02
N ALA A 5 7.34 -48.81 36.81
CA ALA A 5 7.48 -47.45 37.33
C ALA A 5 6.57 -46.44 36.62
N GLN A 6 6.03 -46.70 35.43
CA GLN A 6 5.04 -45.86 34.81
C GLN A 6 3.68 -45.84 35.52
N SER A 7 3.31 -46.95 36.17
CA SER A 7 2.03 -47.15 36.86
C SER A 7 2.11 -46.91 38.39
N GLN A 8 3.30 -46.94 38.99
CA GLN A 8 3.49 -46.87 40.44
C GLN A 8 4.53 -45.80 40.80
N GLU A 9 4.26 -44.99 41.83
CA GLU A 9 5.19 -43.95 42.28
C GLU A 9 6.45 -44.50 42.94
N LYS A 10 6.31 -45.62 43.61
CA LYS A 10 7.42 -46.31 44.28
C LYS A 10 7.28 -47.83 44.12
N ILE A 11 8.40 -48.49 43.95
CA ILE A 11 8.52 -49.94 43.83
C ILE A 11 9.56 -50.42 44.83
N VAL A 12 9.13 -51.30 45.73
CA VAL A 12 10.05 -51.96 46.66
C VAL A 12 9.97 -53.45 46.33
N LEU A 13 11.08 -54.00 45.89
CA LEU A 13 11.19 -55.40 45.50
C LEU A 13 12.20 -56.11 46.45
N PRO A 14 11.68 -56.74 47.51
CA PRO A 14 12.52 -57.63 48.34
C PRO A 14 12.80 -58.92 47.55
N ASN A 15 13.98 -59.35 47.54
CA ASN A 15 14.48 -60.56 46.90
C ASN A 15 14.20 -60.64 45.36
N LEU A 16 14.95 -59.87 44.60
CA LEU A 16 14.88 -59.79 43.15
C LEU A 16 14.98 -61.13 42.40
N SER A 17 15.61 -62.12 43.03
CA SER A 17 15.68 -63.44 42.44
C SER A 17 14.34 -64.21 42.37
N LEU A 18 13.30 -63.72 43.05
CA LEU A 18 11.94 -64.27 43.02
C LEU A 18 11.04 -63.50 42.02
N SER A 19 11.48 -62.41 41.47
CA SER A 19 10.69 -61.60 40.52
C SER A 19 10.88 -62.09 39.08
N ARG A 20 9.97 -62.91 38.59
CA ARG A 20 9.97 -63.45 37.22
C ARG A 20 9.67 -62.36 36.13
N GLU A 21 9.36 -61.16 36.54
CA GLU A 21 8.95 -60.06 35.62
C GLU A 21 10.10 -59.13 35.25
N LEU A 22 11.31 -59.31 35.85
CA LEU A 22 12.45 -58.45 35.60
C LEU A 22 13.49 -59.19 34.77
N ASP A 23 13.60 -58.86 33.48
CA ASP A 23 14.72 -59.25 32.63
C ASP A 23 15.93 -58.43 33.01
N LEU A 24 16.75 -58.97 33.93
CA LEU A 24 17.97 -58.35 34.42
C LEU A 24 19.13 -58.87 33.61
N ASP A 25 19.98 -57.97 33.13
CA ASP A 25 21.21 -58.30 32.44
C ASP A 25 22.07 -59.21 33.34
N PRO A 26 22.40 -60.46 32.91
CA PRO A 26 23.18 -61.42 33.71
C PRO A 26 24.59 -60.94 34.09
N SER A 27 25.10 -59.93 33.40
CA SER A 27 26.40 -59.34 33.67
C SER A 27 26.43 -58.41 34.89
N LEU A 28 25.28 -58.00 35.40
CA LEU A 28 25.19 -57.15 36.56
C LEU A 28 25.26 -57.95 37.83
N PRO A 29 25.97 -57.43 38.91
CA PRO A 29 26.04 -58.12 40.20
C PRO A 29 24.65 -58.41 40.72
N GLN A 30 24.32 -59.64 41.11
CA GLN A 30 23.00 -60.08 41.60
C GLN A 30 22.63 -59.24 42.83
N LYS A 31 21.76 -58.30 42.64
CA LYS A 31 21.16 -57.52 43.72
C LYS A 31 20.03 -58.32 44.36
N ARG A 32 20.01 -58.40 45.70
CA ARG A 32 18.94 -59.12 46.41
C ARG A 32 17.70 -58.25 46.61
N ASP A 33 17.87 -57.04 46.99
CA ASP A 33 16.74 -56.11 47.27
C ASP A 33 16.91 -54.82 46.46
N LEU A 34 15.78 -54.27 45.98
CA LEU A 34 15.75 -53.09 45.14
C LEU A 34 14.64 -52.14 45.64
N LEU A 35 15.01 -50.87 45.77
CA LEU A 35 14.13 -49.75 45.95
C LEU A 35 14.18 -48.91 44.67
N ALA A 36 13.05 -48.69 44.00
CA ALA A 36 12.94 -47.81 42.85
C ALA A 36 11.85 -46.76 43.09
N VAL A 37 12.15 -45.53 42.75
CA VAL A 37 11.23 -44.39 42.88
C VAL A 37 11.17 -43.67 41.52
N THR A 38 9.97 -43.30 41.08
CA THR A 38 9.77 -42.60 39.80
C THR A 38 10.25 -41.17 39.88
N ILE A 39 10.92 -40.72 38.82
CA ILE A 39 11.25 -39.33 38.56
C ILE A 39 10.08 -38.74 37.78
N ARG A 40 9.16 -38.08 38.48
CA ARG A 40 7.96 -37.51 37.89
C ARG A 40 7.76 -36.08 38.39
N HIS A 41 7.41 -35.18 37.46
CA HIS A 41 6.98 -33.82 37.83
C HIS A 41 5.65 -33.52 37.16
N GLN A 42 4.62 -33.16 37.93
CA GLN A 42 3.24 -33.03 37.46
C GLN A 42 2.78 -34.29 36.70
N ASN A 43 2.42 -34.16 35.43
CA ASN A 43 1.98 -35.28 34.58
C ASN A 43 3.09 -35.91 33.71
N SER A 44 4.30 -35.40 33.80
CA SER A 44 5.44 -35.88 32.95
C SER A 44 6.30 -36.86 33.70
N TYR A 45 6.53 -38.03 33.07
CA TYR A 45 7.44 -39.08 33.54
C TYR A 45 8.81 -38.89 32.88
N TYR A 46 9.85 -38.80 33.67
CA TYR A 46 11.22 -38.57 33.18
C TYR A 46 12.12 -39.82 33.36
N GLY A 47 11.72 -40.77 34.18
CA GLY A 47 12.53 -41.96 34.43
C GLY A 47 12.31 -42.52 35.81
N VAL A 48 13.27 -43.30 36.27
CA VAL A 48 13.26 -43.91 37.59
C VAL A 48 14.69 -43.86 38.20
N VAL A 49 14.76 -43.54 39.48
CA VAL A 49 15.95 -43.72 40.29
C VAL A 49 15.81 -44.99 41.09
N TRP A 50 16.84 -45.81 41.10
CA TRP A 50 16.82 -47.07 41.83
C TRP A 50 18.13 -47.28 42.62
N ALA A 51 17.98 -47.96 43.74
CA ALA A 51 19.11 -48.42 44.58
C ALA A 51 18.94 -49.91 44.83
N GLY A 52 19.99 -50.67 44.55
CA GLY A 52 19.98 -52.13 44.76
C GLY A 52 21.11 -52.54 45.70
N TYR A 53 20.81 -53.49 46.55
CA TYR A 53 21.73 -54.02 47.56
C TYR A 53 22.03 -55.52 47.32
N GLU A 54 23.27 -55.95 47.58
CA GLU A 54 23.67 -57.33 47.40
C GLU A 54 23.35 -58.24 48.61
N GLN A 55 23.16 -57.61 49.78
CA GLN A 55 22.69 -58.29 50.98
C GLN A 55 21.22 -57.97 51.23
N ALA A 56 20.50 -58.97 51.82
CA ALA A 56 19.13 -58.76 52.24
C ALA A 56 19.01 -57.55 53.17
N ARG A 57 18.21 -56.55 52.78
CA ARG A 57 18.00 -55.33 53.56
C ARG A 57 16.56 -54.93 53.52
N THR A 58 16.01 -54.68 54.75
CA THR A 58 14.68 -54.06 54.84
C THR A 58 14.84 -52.59 54.68
N PHE A 59 14.15 -51.98 53.68
CA PHE A 59 14.18 -50.52 53.49
C PHE A 59 13.36 -49.85 54.57
N SER A 60 13.98 -48.97 55.33
CA SER A 60 13.28 -48.15 56.32
C SER A 60 12.48 -47.03 55.64
N ASP A 61 11.50 -46.47 56.31
CA ASP A 61 10.76 -45.27 55.83
C ASP A 61 11.68 -44.08 55.62
N ALA A 62 12.83 -44.02 56.31
CA ALA A 62 13.86 -42.99 56.13
C ALA A 62 14.57 -43.17 54.77
N ASP A 63 14.93 -44.45 54.40
CA ASP A 63 15.56 -44.76 53.09
C ASP A 63 14.60 -44.40 51.95
N ILE A 64 13.32 -44.77 52.08
CA ILE A 64 12.29 -44.49 51.07
C ILE A 64 12.09 -42.96 50.94
N ARG A 65 11.97 -42.21 52.04
CA ARG A 65 11.85 -40.73 52.01
C ARG A 65 13.08 -40.09 51.36
N PHE A 66 14.27 -40.58 51.69
CA PHE A 66 15.52 -40.04 51.10
C PHE A 66 15.54 -40.20 49.58
N VAL A 67 15.30 -41.42 49.07
CA VAL A 67 15.30 -41.68 47.63
C VAL A 67 14.13 -40.93 46.92
N SER A 68 12.96 -40.83 47.57
CA SER A 68 11.83 -40.06 47.04
C SER A 68 12.16 -38.57 46.96
N THR A 69 12.82 -37.99 47.98
CA THR A 69 13.27 -36.59 47.96
C THR A 69 14.29 -36.36 46.84
N LEU A 70 15.24 -37.28 46.65
CA LEU A 70 16.22 -37.24 45.56
C LEU A 70 15.53 -37.31 44.20
N ALA A 71 14.56 -38.24 44.04
CA ALA A 71 13.77 -38.37 42.80
C ALA A 71 12.97 -37.09 42.50
N GLY A 72 12.36 -36.45 43.52
CA GLY A 72 11.65 -35.20 43.39
C GLY A 72 12.56 -34.03 42.96
N GLN A 73 13.74 -33.92 43.56
CA GLN A 73 14.74 -32.90 43.15
C GLN A 73 15.25 -33.14 41.72
N ALA A 74 15.52 -34.38 41.37
CA ALA A 74 15.93 -34.77 40.02
C ALA A 74 14.82 -34.45 39.00
N ALA A 75 13.55 -34.74 39.33
CA ALA A 75 12.41 -34.45 38.49
C ALA A 75 12.28 -32.93 38.20
N LEU A 76 12.41 -32.08 39.23
CA LEU A 76 12.38 -30.63 39.10
C LEU A 76 13.53 -30.10 38.23
N ALA A 77 14.74 -30.62 38.46
CA ALA A 77 15.91 -30.23 37.65
C ALA A 77 15.76 -30.59 36.18
N ILE A 78 15.28 -31.83 35.89
CA ILE A 78 15.01 -32.27 34.50
C ILE A 78 13.89 -31.45 33.85
N ALA A 79 12.81 -31.18 34.58
CA ALA A 79 11.70 -30.37 34.08
C ALA A 79 12.17 -28.93 33.70
N ASN A 80 12.97 -28.30 34.57
CA ASN A 80 13.52 -26.97 34.30
C ASN A 80 14.49 -27.00 33.09
N ALA A 81 15.33 -28.02 32.98
CA ALA A 81 16.22 -28.19 31.83
C ALA A 81 15.42 -28.36 30.52
N HIS A 82 14.36 -29.16 30.52
CA HIS A 82 13.48 -29.34 29.37
C HIS A 82 12.77 -28.02 28.96
N LEU A 83 12.27 -27.27 29.93
CA LEU A 83 11.65 -25.97 29.67
C LEU A 83 12.66 -25.00 29.06
N PHE A 84 13.86 -24.94 29.61
CA PHE A 84 14.92 -24.09 29.07
C PHE A 84 15.30 -24.46 27.62
N LEU A 85 15.48 -25.75 27.34
CA LEU A 85 15.78 -26.23 25.99
C LEU A 85 14.65 -25.95 25.02
N LYS A 86 13.38 -26.06 25.46
CA LYS A 86 12.21 -25.76 24.65
C LYS A 86 12.13 -24.27 24.30
N VAL A 87 12.39 -23.38 25.25
CA VAL A 87 12.43 -21.92 25.03
C VAL A 87 13.57 -21.56 24.07
N GLU A 88 14.77 -22.14 24.27
CA GLU A 88 15.91 -21.89 23.40
C GLU A 88 15.67 -22.40 21.96
N ALA A 89 15.08 -23.59 21.81
CA ALA A 89 14.71 -24.12 20.51
C ALA A 89 13.68 -23.23 19.79
N SER A 90 12.65 -22.75 20.51
CA SER A 90 11.66 -21.83 19.97
C SER A 90 12.29 -20.49 19.53
N HIS A 91 13.18 -19.94 20.34
CA HIS A 91 13.89 -18.71 20.01
C HIS A 91 14.76 -18.88 18.75
N ARG A 92 15.54 -19.95 18.66
CA ARG A 92 16.35 -20.27 17.47
C ARG A 92 15.48 -20.47 16.22
N GLN A 93 14.30 -21.09 16.36
CA GLN A 93 13.36 -21.27 15.25
C GLN A 93 12.83 -19.94 14.75
N LEU A 94 12.42 -19.03 15.65
CA LEU A 94 11.96 -17.69 15.28
C LEU A 94 13.06 -16.88 14.58
N GLU A 95 14.29 -16.92 15.11
CA GLU A 95 15.43 -16.26 14.47
C GLU A 95 15.71 -16.82 13.06
N ALA A 96 15.66 -18.14 12.89
CA ALA A 96 15.86 -18.78 11.59
C ALA A 96 14.79 -18.35 10.57
N VAL A 97 13.51 -18.30 10.98
CA VAL A 97 12.40 -17.82 10.13
C VAL A 97 12.62 -16.38 9.72
N LEU A 98 12.94 -15.48 10.67
CA LEU A 98 13.18 -14.07 10.38
C LEU A 98 14.42 -13.86 9.49
N ASN A 99 15.47 -14.64 9.68
CA ASN A 99 16.68 -14.57 8.86
C ASN A 99 16.54 -15.20 7.47
N SER A 100 15.51 -16.03 7.24
CA SER A 100 15.20 -16.59 5.92
C SER A 100 14.47 -15.59 5.01
N THR A 101 13.89 -14.51 5.56
CA THR A 101 13.23 -13.47 4.77
C THR A 101 14.25 -12.56 4.10
N THR A 102 13.99 -12.20 2.85
CA THR A 102 14.79 -11.25 2.09
C THR A 102 14.50 -9.81 2.48
N ASP A 103 13.33 -9.56 3.06
CA ASP A 103 12.92 -8.23 3.50
C ASP A 103 13.59 -7.88 4.84
N PRO A 104 14.20 -6.69 4.97
CA PRO A 104 14.73 -6.20 6.24
C PRO A 104 13.63 -6.06 7.29
N VAL A 105 13.84 -6.65 8.46
CA VAL A 105 12.93 -6.61 9.60
C VAL A 105 13.66 -6.06 10.82
N LEU A 106 13.06 -5.06 11.46
CA LEU A 106 13.51 -4.45 12.71
C LEU A 106 12.40 -4.56 13.75
N VAL A 107 12.74 -4.93 14.98
CA VAL A 107 11.80 -4.98 16.10
C VAL A 107 12.38 -4.17 17.25
N THR A 108 11.56 -3.27 17.81
CA THR A 108 11.93 -2.44 18.97
C THR A 108 11.01 -2.73 20.15
N ASP A 109 11.48 -2.45 21.37
CA ASP A 109 10.66 -2.45 22.58
C ASP A 109 9.90 -1.11 22.75
N HIS A 110 9.10 -1.01 23.82
CA HIS A 110 8.36 0.20 24.20
C HIS A 110 9.27 1.39 24.60
N ARG A 111 10.58 1.16 24.79
CA ARG A 111 11.59 2.19 25.09
C ARG A 111 12.45 2.54 23.88
N ASN A 112 12.01 2.15 22.69
CA ASN A 112 12.74 2.33 21.43
C ASN A 112 14.13 1.68 21.41
N ARG A 113 14.29 0.56 22.12
CA ARG A 113 15.50 -0.25 22.06
C ARG A 113 15.33 -1.38 21.05
N LEU A 114 16.34 -1.63 20.26
CA LEU A 114 16.32 -2.69 19.26
C LEU A 114 16.32 -4.05 19.96
N LEU A 115 15.26 -4.83 19.74
CA LEU A 115 15.14 -6.21 20.20
C LEU A 115 15.70 -7.19 19.17
N LEU A 116 15.45 -6.91 17.88
CA LEU A 116 15.84 -7.77 16.78
C LEU A 116 16.08 -6.96 15.52
N ALA A 117 17.11 -7.35 14.78
CA ALA A 117 17.32 -6.99 13.37
C ALA A 117 17.73 -8.26 12.63
N ASN A 118 16.97 -8.65 11.61
CA ASN A 118 17.34 -9.82 10.82
C ASN A 118 18.58 -9.55 9.94
N ARG A 119 19.09 -10.60 9.30
CA ARG A 119 20.26 -10.51 8.43
C ARG A 119 20.09 -9.51 7.29
N ALA A 120 18.89 -9.45 6.70
CA ALA A 120 18.58 -8.54 5.63
C ALA A 120 18.63 -7.06 6.10
N ALA A 121 18.09 -6.74 7.30
CA ALA A 121 18.15 -5.41 7.88
C ALA A 121 19.59 -4.98 8.19
N SER A 122 20.39 -5.86 8.73
CA SER A 122 21.80 -5.60 9.00
C SER A 122 22.58 -5.31 7.72
N SER A 123 22.34 -6.10 6.67
CA SER A 123 22.96 -5.91 5.35
C SER A 123 22.53 -4.59 4.70
N ALA A 124 21.23 -4.32 4.65
CA ALA A 124 20.67 -3.12 4.01
C ALA A 124 21.11 -1.81 4.71
N LEU A 125 21.29 -1.84 6.04
CA LEU A 125 21.76 -0.70 6.82
C LEU A 125 23.31 -0.63 6.93
N GLY A 126 24.04 -1.52 6.26
CA GLY A 126 25.49 -1.55 6.26
C GLY A 126 26.11 -1.87 7.63
N LYS A 127 25.40 -2.68 8.45
CA LYS A 127 25.84 -3.06 9.80
C LYS A 127 26.18 -4.53 9.86
N SER A 128 27.17 -4.89 10.67
CA SER A 128 27.46 -6.30 10.93
C SER A 128 26.43 -6.87 11.90
N VAL A 129 25.92 -8.08 11.60
CA VAL A 129 24.98 -8.82 12.46
C VAL A 129 25.57 -9.02 13.87
N LYS A 130 26.89 -9.17 13.99
CA LYS A 130 27.60 -9.33 15.28
C LYS A 130 27.52 -8.09 16.18
N ASN A 131 27.16 -6.92 15.65
CA ASN A 131 27.06 -5.67 16.39
C ASN A 131 25.64 -5.36 16.88
N VAL A 132 24.69 -6.26 16.65
CA VAL A 132 23.30 -6.11 17.09
C VAL A 132 23.17 -6.78 18.45
N SER A 133 23.38 -6.02 19.53
CA SER A 133 23.06 -6.47 20.89
C SER A 133 21.60 -6.16 21.17
N SER A 134 20.84 -7.15 21.63
CA SER A 134 19.48 -6.92 22.14
C SER A 134 19.53 -5.86 23.23
N GLY A 135 18.65 -4.84 23.15
CA GLY A 135 18.60 -3.72 24.10
C GLY A 135 19.42 -2.49 23.69
N MET A 136 20.06 -2.48 22.51
CA MET A 136 20.74 -1.30 21.98
C MET A 136 19.71 -0.21 21.64
N GLU A 137 20.03 1.07 21.88
CA GLU A 137 19.24 2.20 21.45
C GLU A 137 19.11 2.23 19.92
N THR A 138 17.90 2.36 19.41
CA THR A 138 17.62 2.30 17.96
C THR A 138 18.42 3.35 17.19
N GLU A 139 18.66 4.53 17.76
CA GLU A 139 19.43 5.63 17.15
C GLU A 139 20.89 5.27 16.88
N LYS A 140 21.46 4.38 17.65
CA LYS A 140 22.85 3.88 17.42
C LYS A 140 22.93 2.94 16.22
N PHE A 141 21.84 2.24 15.95
CA PHE A 141 21.74 1.29 14.84
C PHE A 141 21.22 1.94 13.57
N VAL A 142 20.16 2.73 13.65
CA VAL A 142 19.49 3.43 12.53
C VAL A 142 19.85 4.90 12.59
N LYS A 143 20.47 5.43 11.53
CA LYS A 143 20.81 6.87 11.40
C LYS A 143 19.84 7.65 10.52
N LEU A 144 18.93 6.98 9.82
CA LEU A 144 18.00 7.57 8.87
C LEU A 144 16.77 8.13 9.61
N LYS A 145 16.61 9.43 9.61
CA LYS A 145 15.50 10.13 10.29
C LYS A 145 14.10 9.58 9.93
N PRO A 146 13.75 9.32 8.63
CA PRO A 146 12.43 8.76 8.31
C PRO A 146 12.17 7.40 8.97
N LEU A 147 13.19 6.51 9.01
CA LEU A 147 13.07 5.20 9.63
C LEU A 147 13.01 5.31 11.16
N LEU A 148 13.76 6.22 11.76
CA LEU A 148 13.69 6.50 13.20
C LEU A 148 12.30 7.00 13.59
N ASN A 149 11.73 7.93 12.84
CA ASN A 149 10.38 8.45 13.10
C ASN A 149 9.32 7.33 13.07
N LEU A 150 9.42 6.38 12.12
CA LEU A 150 8.53 5.23 12.04
C LEU A 150 8.66 4.31 13.27
N LEU A 151 9.89 4.07 13.72
CA LEU A 151 10.17 3.18 14.86
C LEU A 151 9.81 3.81 16.20
N GLN A 152 9.91 5.15 16.32
CA GLN A 152 9.65 5.90 17.54
C GLN A 152 8.21 6.43 17.66
N SER A 153 7.40 6.31 16.61
CA SER A 153 6.02 6.77 16.63
C SER A 153 5.20 6.08 17.70
N THR A 154 4.37 6.83 18.41
CA THR A 154 3.47 6.33 19.45
C THR A 154 2.07 5.98 18.94
N THR A 155 1.78 6.26 17.66
CA THR A 155 0.47 5.94 17.05
C THR A 155 0.29 4.44 16.89
N ALA A 156 -0.91 3.96 17.24
CA ALA A 156 -1.29 2.55 17.07
C ALA A 156 -1.46 2.15 15.60
N GLU A 157 -1.66 3.12 14.71
CA GLU A 157 -1.86 2.90 13.28
C GLU A 157 -0.57 2.51 12.55
N ASN A 158 -0.73 1.74 11.49
CA ASN A 158 0.36 1.39 10.59
C ASN A 158 0.86 2.64 9.86
N GLN A 159 2.13 2.94 10.01
CA GLN A 159 2.77 4.04 9.30
C GLN A 159 3.72 3.52 8.25
N SER A 160 3.76 4.18 7.11
CA SER A 160 4.67 3.81 6.01
C SER A 160 5.45 5.02 5.54
N ALA A 161 6.70 4.81 5.15
CA ALA A 161 7.55 5.81 4.51
C ALA A 161 8.45 5.16 3.46
N GLU A 162 8.72 5.91 2.39
CA GLU A 162 9.73 5.54 1.41
C GLU A 162 11.11 5.98 1.91
N ILE A 163 12.07 5.06 1.85
CA ILE A 163 13.42 5.27 2.38
C ILE A 163 14.42 4.85 1.31
N VAL A 164 15.32 5.75 0.96
CA VAL A 164 16.46 5.43 0.09
C VAL A 164 17.66 5.11 0.97
N LEU A 165 18.24 3.92 0.81
CA LEU A 165 19.41 3.48 1.55
C LEU A 165 20.71 3.82 0.83
N ALA A 166 21.85 3.59 1.48
CA ALA A 166 23.17 3.91 0.97
C ALA A 166 23.53 3.12 -0.32
N ASP A 167 22.93 1.96 -0.53
CA ASP A 167 23.04 1.14 -1.74
C ASP A 167 22.21 1.67 -2.92
N LYS A 168 21.59 2.85 -2.77
CA LYS A 168 20.67 3.51 -3.73
C LYS A 168 19.36 2.75 -3.97
N ARG A 169 19.06 1.72 -3.20
CA ARG A 169 17.76 1.05 -3.27
C ARG A 169 16.69 1.81 -2.52
N THR A 170 15.49 1.78 -3.06
CA THR A 170 14.30 2.38 -2.46
C THR A 170 13.49 1.31 -1.74
N TYR A 171 13.27 1.51 -0.45
CA TYR A 171 12.46 0.62 0.38
C TYR A 171 11.19 1.32 0.83
N LEU A 172 10.07 0.61 0.76
CA LEU A 172 8.84 0.99 1.45
C LEU A 172 8.90 0.38 2.85
N ALA A 173 9.19 1.22 3.85
CA ALA A 173 9.22 0.82 5.25
C ALA A 173 7.83 0.99 5.85
N THR A 174 7.29 -0.09 6.44
CA THR A 174 6.01 -0.08 7.14
C THR A 174 6.23 -0.49 8.59
N ALA A 175 5.82 0.35 9.53
CA ALA A 175 5.93 0.08 10.96
C ALA A 175 4.54 -0.12 11.58
N SER A 176 4.41 -1.20 12.37
CA SER A 176 3.19 -1.59 13.07
C SER A 176 3.48 -1.78 14.55
N SER A 177 2.51 -1.47 15.42
CA SER A 177 2.60 -1.71 16.84
C SER A 177 2.42 -3.18 17.17
N VAL A 178 3.29 -3.71 18.06
CA VAL A 178 3.16 -5.07 18.59
C VAL A 178 2.40 -4.98 19.92
N MET A 179 1.21 -5.63 19.96
CA MET A 179 0.33 -5.62 21.12
C MET A 179 0.33 -6.98 21.81
N VAL A 180 0.41 -7.02 23.13
CA VAL A 180 0.20 -8.21 23.96
C VAL A 180 -0.72 -7.82 25.10
N ASP A 181 -1.80 -8.57 25.30
CA ASP A 181 -2.82 -8.31 26.33
C ASP A 181 -3.32 -6.84 26.35
N GLY A 182 -3.49 -6.24 25.16
CA GLY A 182 -3.96 -4.86 25.03
C GLY A 182 -2.91 -3.78 25.35
N ARG A 183 -1.66 -4.15 25.62
CA ARG A 183 -0.56 -3.21 25.87
C ARG A 183 0.44 -3.24 24.71
N GLN A 184 0.87 -2.08 24.28
CA GLN A 184 1.94 -1.99 23.28
C GLN A 184 3.28 -2.36 23.92
N ILE A 185 3.89 -3.44 23.45
CA ILE A 185 5.18 -3.93 23.93
C ILE A 185 6.35 -3.48 23.05
N GLY A 186 6.07 -2.99 21.85
CA GLY A 186 7.08 -2.52 20.89
C GLY A 186 6.51 -2.24 19.52
N ARG A 187 7.40 -2.15 18.53
CA ARG A 187 7.05 -1.98 17.11
C ARG A 187 7.85 -2.95 16.24
N VAL A 188 7.21 -3.39 15.17
CA VAL A 188 7.88 -4.10 14.08
C VAL A 188 7.88 -3.23 12.84
N CYS A 189 9.04 -3.09 12.20
CA CYS A 189 9.19 -2.41 10.92
C CYS A 189 9.71 -3.40 9.88
N ILE A 190 8.98 -3.50 8.77
CA ILE A 190 9.34 -4.31 7.60
C ILE A 190 9.65 -3.35 6.46
N MET A 191 10.78 -3.55 5.79
CA MET A 191 11.19 -2.73 4.64
C MET A 191 11.17 -3.59 3.38
N ARG A 192 10.28 -3.28 2.46
CA ARG A 192 10.15 -3.98 1.19
C ARG A 192 10.93 -3.24 0.11
N ASP A 193 11.81 -3.92 -0.62
CA ASP A 193 12.53 -3.35 -1.75
C ASP A 193 11.53 -3.07 -2.91
N VAL A 194 11.35 -1.80 -3.24
CA VAL A 194 10.48 -1.31 -4.31
C VAL A 194 11.27 -0.65 -5.44
N THR A 195 12.60 -0.80 -5.45
CA THR A 195 13.51 -0.16 -6.41
C THR A 195 13.09 -0.43 -7.84
N ARG A 196 12.94 -1.71 -8.20
CA ARG A 196 12.55 -2.10 -9.56
C ARG A 196 11.18 -1.56 -9.97
N PHE A 197 10.25 -1.51 -9.03
CA PHE A 197 8.93 -0.92 -9.29
C PHE A 197 9.04 0.57 -9.59
N LYS A 198 9.82 1.31 -8.80
CA LYS A 198 10.07 2.75 -8.99
C LYS A 198 10.84 3.04 -10.29
N GLU A 199 11.83 2.23 -10.63
CA GLU A 199 12.57 2.34 -11.89
C GLU A 199 11.64 2.14 -13.09
N LEU A 200 10.80 1.11 -13.08
CA LEU A 200 9.83 0.86 -14.15
C LEU A 200 8.82 1.98 -14.29
N ASP A 201 8.34 2.52 -13.17
CA ASP A 201 7.39 3.63 -13.15
C ASP A 201 8.03 4.92 -13.70
N SER A 202 9.28 5.20 -13.30
CA SER A 202 10.07 6.31 -13.85
C SER A 202 10.34 6.15 -15.35
N MET A 203 10.78 4.96 -15.79
CA MET A 203 11.00 4.68 -17.22
C MET A 203 9.72 4.83 -18.05
N LYS A 204 8.58 4.37 -17.52
CA LYS A 204 7.27 4.55 -18.17
C LYS A 204 6.96 6.03 -18.36
N SER A 205 7.25 6.85 -17.37
CA SER A 205 7.00 8.28 -17.38
C SER A 205 7.88 9.01 -18.39
N GLU A 206 9.18 8.70 -18.38
CA GLU A 206 10.17 9.25 -19.31
C GLU A 206 9.85 8.85 -20.75
N PHE A 207 9.49 7.58 -20.98
CA PHE A 207 9.07 7.09 -22.31
C PHE A 207 7.86 7.87 -22.83
N VAL A 208 6.82 8.03 -22.01
CA VAL A 208 5.61 8.80 -22.40
C VAL A 208 5.98 10.24 -22.71
N ALA A 209 6.83 10.89 -21.92
CA ALA A 209 7.25 12.27 -22.14
C ALA A 209 8.06 12.41 -23.45
N THR A 210 9.01 11.52 -23.68
CA THR A 210 9.88 11.54 -24.88
C THR A 210 9.06 11.30 -26.15
N VAL A 211 8.26 10.24 -26.20
CA VAL A 211 7.42 9.92 -27.37
C VAL A 211 6.49 11.08 -27.71
N SER A 212 5.97 11.77 -26.73
CA SER A 212 5.08 12.90 -26.97
C SER A 212 5.77 14.12 -27.53
N HIS A 213 6.97 14.42 -27.03
CA HIS A 213 7.80 15.47 -27.62
C HIS A 213 8.10 15.15 -29.09
N ASP A 214 8.49 13.92 -29.38
CA ASP A 214 8.88 13.47 -30.71
C ASP A 214 7.69 13.39 -31.68
N LEU A 215 6.47 13.17 -31.18
CA LEU A 215 5.25 13.25 -31.98
C LEU A 215 4.78 14.69 -32.21
N ARG A 216 4.95 15.59 -31.23
CA ARG A 216 4.49 16.98 -31.35
C ARG A 216 5.24 17.75 -32.44
N SER A 217 6.55 17.54 -32.56
CA SER A 217 7.40 18.25 -33.54
C SER A 217 6.94 18.04 -35.00
N PRO A 218 6.80 16.79 -35.52
CA PRO A 218 6.32 16.57 -36.90
C PRO A 218 4.87 17.03 -37.10
N LEU A 219 4.00 16.92 -36.08
CA LEU A 219 2.63 17.42 -36.20
C LEU A 219 2.56 18.94 -36.33
N THR A 220 3.43 19.67 -35.60
CA THR A 220 3.53 21.12 -35.74
C THR A 220 4.00 21.51 -37.14
N LEU A 221 4.98 20.78 -37.71
CA LEU A 221 5.43 21.01 -39.07
C LEU A 221 4.34 20.73 -40.11
N ILE A 222 3.61 19.61 -40.02
CA ILE A 222 2.50 19.27 -40.91
C ILE A 222 1.41 20.36 -40.84
N ARG A 223 1.08 20.83 -39.65
CA ARG A 223 0.13 21.94 -39.47
C ARG A 223 0.65 23.21 -40.15
N GLY A 224 1.92 23.59 -39.91
CA GLY A 224 2.53 24.77 -40.52
C GLY A 224 2.50 24.72 -42.02
N TYR A 225 2.82 23.57 -42.63
CA TYR A 225 2.71 23.43 -44.08
C TYR A 225 1.25 23.50 -44.57
N ALA A 226 0.28 22.92 -43.85
CA ALA A 226 -1.13 23.00 -44.20
C ALA A 226 -1.64 24.44 -44.13
N ASP A 227 -1.28 25.19 -43.10
CA ASP A 227 -1.62 26.62 -42.95
C ASP A 227 -0.97 27.47 -44.07
N MET A 228 0.26 27.14 -44.49
CA MET A 228 0.94 27.82 -45.60
C MET A 228 0.23 27.61 -46.94
N PHE A 229 -0.38 26.44 -47.21
CA PHE A 229 -1.14 26.21 -48.43
C PHE A 229 -2.30 27.21 -48.61
N GLU A 230 -2.92 27.66 -47.52
CA GLU A 230 -3.99 28.68 -47.56
C GLU A 230 -3.46 30.08 -47.87
N SER A 231 -2.16 30.34 -47.62
CA SER A 231 -1.54 31.66 -47.80
C SER A 231 -0.71 31.82 -49.08
N VAL A 232 -0.32 30.74 -49.74
CA VAL A 232 0.62 30.79 -50.91
C VAL A 232 -0.11 30.93 -52.27
N GLY A 233 -1.42 30.68 -52.35
CA GLY A 233 -2.20 30.83 -53.59
C GLY A 233 -3.69 30.50 -53.44
N GLU A 234 -4.47 30.80 -54.46
CA GLU A 234 -5.87 30.46 -54.49
C GLU A 234 -6.06 28.94 -54.63
N LEU A 235 -6.62 28.32 -53.60
CA LEU A 235 -6.98 26.92 -53.62
C LEU A 235 -8.40 26.75 -54.19
N ASN A 236 -8.60 25.72 -55.03
CA ASN A 236 -9.95 25.34 -55.43
C ASN A 236 -10.71 24.70 -54.22
N GLU A 237 -12.04 24.61 -54.31
CA GLU A 237 -12.92 24.12 -53.22
C GLU A 237 -12.48 22.70 -52.75
N GLN A 238 -12.06 21.84 -53.64
CA GLN A 238 -11.64 20.49 -53.32
C GLN A 238 -10.31 20.50 -52.56
N GLN A 239 -9.36 21.32 -52.96
CA GLN A 239 -8.07 21.52 -52.25
C GLN A 239 -8.28 22.11 -50.88
N GLN A 240 -9.12 23.15 -50.72
CA GLN A 240 -9.50 23.70 -49.42
C GLN A 240 -10.13 22.64 -48.51
N GLY A 241 -10.93 21.73 -49.08
CA GLY A 241 -11.52 20.61 -48.36
C GLY A 241 -10.45 19.64 -47.83
N TYR A 242 -9.40 19.37 -48.61
CA TYR A 242 -8.28 18.51 -48.19
C TYR A 242 -7.43 19.19 -47.10
N VAL A 243 -7.07 20.44 -47.25
CA VAL A 243 -6.30 21.20 -46.28
C VAL A 243 -7.02 21.22 -44.93
N ARG A 244 -8.34 21.56 -44.90
CA ARG A 244 -9.16 21.52 -43.70
C ARG A 244 -9.17 20.14 -43.02
N LYS A 245 -9.22 19.05 -43.80
CA LYS A 245 -9.15 17.69 -43.27
C LYS A 245 -7.78 17.36 -42.70
N ILE A 246 -6.68 17.82 -43.32
CA ILE A 246 -5.33 17.65 -42.78
C ILE A 246 -5.19 18.38 -41.43
N ILE A 247 -5.55 19.66 -41.40
CA ILE A 247 -5.48 20.48 -40.16
C ILE A 247 -6.28 19.81 -39.04
N SER A 248 -7.53 19.44 -39.31
CA SER A 248 -8.38 18.76 -38.33
C SER A 248 -7.79 17.42 -37.84
N SER A 249 -7.16 16.65 -38.74
CA SER A 249 -6.52 15.40 -38.37
C SER A 249 -5.29 15.62 -37.49
N VAL A 250 -4.46 16.62 -37.79
CA VAL A 250 -3.30 17.00 -36.99
C VAL A 250 -3.72 17.48 -35.59
N GLU A 251 -4.75 18.31 -35.52
CA GLU A 251 -5.32 18.76 -34.24
C GLU A 251 -5.81 17.59 -33.39
N ASN A 252 -6.52 16.65 -34.00
CA ASN A 252 -7.01 15.44 -33.31
C ASN A 252 -5.86 14.58 -32.77
N ILE A 253 -4.79 14.38 -33.55
CA ILE A 253 -3.61 13.60 -33.10
C ILE A 253 -2.89 14.35 -31.99
N THR A 254 -2.71 15.67 -32.12
CA THR A 254 -2.06 16.49 -31.08
C THR A 254 -2.82 16.42 -29.75
N HIS A 255 -4.15 16.50 -29.81
CA HIS A 255 -5.01 16.37 -28.64
C HIS A 255 -4.90 14.97 -28.01
N LEU A 256 -4.84 13.91 -28.83
CA LEU A 256 -4.69 12.54 -28.36
C LEU A 256 -3.35 12.33 -27.66
N VAL A 257 -2.25 12.84 -28.23
CA VAL A 257 -0.89 12.78 -27.65
C VAL A 257 -0.84 13.52 -26.32
N ASN A 258 -1.40 14.74 -26.25
CA ASN A 258 -1.44 15.50 -24.99
C ASN A 258 -2.26 14.78 -23.91
N ASN A 259 -3.41 14.23 -24.26
CA ASN A 259 -4.26 13.46 -23.32
C ASN A 259 -3.55 12.21 -22.79
N LEU A 260 -2.73 11.53 -23.63
CA LEU A 260 -1.94 10.37 -23.22
C LEU A 260 -0.84 10.77 -22.22
N LEU A 261 -0.18 11.92 -22.47
CA LEU A 261 0.81 12.50 -21.57
C LEU A 261 0.22 12.84 -20.21
N ASP A 262 -0.90 13.57 -20.22
CA ASP A 262 -1.58 14.00 -19.01
C ASP A 262 -2.00 12.77 -18.19
N LEU A 263 -2.57 11.77 -18.85
CA LEU A 263 -2.93 10.51 -18.17
C LEU A 263 -1.71 9.83 -17.55
N GLY A 264 -0.57 9.76 -18.28
CA GLY A 264 0.67 9.19 -17.77
C GLY A 264 1.19 9.92 -16.54
N ARG A 265 1.19 11.26 -16.56
CA ARG A 265 1.62 12.11 -15.42
C ARG A 265 0.69 11.98 -14.22
N ILE A 266 -0.62 11.97 -14.46
CA ILE A 266 -1.64 11.87 -13.41
C ILE A 266 -1.58 10.49 -12.73
N GLU A 267 -1.41 9.39 -13.49
CA GLU A 267 -1.32 8.03 -12.93
C GLU A 267 -0.12 7.81 -12.01
N ILE A 268 0.95 8.54 -12.20
CA ILE A 268 2.14 8.45 -11.36
C ILE A 268 1.93 9.17 -10.02
N GLY A 269 0.91 10.04 -9.91
CA GLY A 269 0.65 10.84 -8.71
C GLY A 269 1.79 11.78 -8.36
N ALA A 270 2.73 12.02 -9.29
CA ALA A 270 3.91 12.81 -9.05
C ALA A 270 3.55 14.30 -9.00
N GLY A 271 3.62 14.87 -7.80
CA GLY A 271 3.65 16.32 -7.63
C GLY A 271 2.29 17.01 -7.62
N LEU A 272 1.22 16.38 -7.10
CA LEU A 272 -0.03 17.08 -6.81
C LEU A 272 0.24 18.36 -6.01
N GLN A 273 -0.17 19.50 -6.57
CA GLN A 273 -0.08 20.81 -5.90
C GLN A 273 -1.43 21.11 -5.27
N ILE A 274 -1.67 20.54 -4.10
CA ILE A 274 -2.90 20.78 -3.35
C ILE A 274 -2.89 22.18 -2.76
N GLU A 275 -3.89 22.97 -3.15
CA GLU A 275 -4.12 24.34 -2.67
C GLU A 275 -5.63 24.60 -2.54
N PRO A 276 -6.05 25.60 -1.76
CA PRO A 276 -7.46 26.03 -1.75
C PRO A 276 -7.84 26.60 -3.11
N VAL A 277 -8.78 25.95 -3.80
CA VAL A 277 -9.28 26.34 -5.12
C VAL A 277 -10.70 26.88 -4.99
N SER A 278 -10.94 28.11 -5.45
CA SER A 278 -12.27 28.70 -5.49
C SER A 278 -13.17 27.91 -6.44
N VAL A 279 -14.28 27.42 -5.91
CA VAL A 279 -15.25 26.62 -6.68
C VAL A 279 -15.91 27.47 -7.76
N LEU A 280 -16.25 28.73 -7.45
CA LEU A 280 -16.85 29.66 -8.39
C LEU A 280 -15.92 29.98 -9.55
N ASP A 281 -14.66 30.37 -9.24
CA ASP A 281 -13.68 30.74 -10.27
C ASP A 281 -13.40 29.62 -11.26
N ILE A 282 -13.34 28.37 -10.78
CA ILE A 282 -13.06 27.24 -11.66
C ILE A 282 -14.23 26.93 -12.59
N ILE A 283 -15.46 27.04 -12.10
CA ILE A 283 -16.68 26.88 -12.91
C ILE A 283 -16.78 27.98 -13.95
N GLU A 284 -16.56 29.25 -13.57
CA GLU A 284 -16.59 30.39 -14.49
C GLU A 284 -15.53 30.26 -15.60
N ARG A 285 -14.29 29.88 -15.26
CA ARG A 285 -13.25 29.68 -16.26
C ARG A 285 -13.59 28.59 -17.27
N VAL A 286 -14.12 27.46 -16.80
CA VAL A 286 -14.49 26.34 -17.69
C VAL A 286 -15.70 26.69 -18.56
N THR A 287 -16.71 27.31 -17.99
CA THR A 287 -17.91 27.74 -18.76
C THR A 287 -17.58 28.78 -19.82
N ASN A 288 -16.75 29.78 -19.48
CA ASN A 288 -16.29 30.79 -20.44
C ASN A 288 -15.45 30.15 -21.58
N ALA A 289 -14.58 29.19 -21.28
CA ALA A 289 -13.77 28.52 -22.29
C ALA A 289 -14.61 27.72 -23.30
N LEU A 290 -15.79 27.21 -22.91
CA LEU A 290 -16.64 26.38 -23.75
C LEU A 290 -17.88 27.12 -24.29
N HIS A 291 -18.07 28.37 -23.89
CA HIS A 291 -19.23 29.17 -24.30
C HIS A 291 -19.40 29.28 -25.84
N SER A 292 -18.33 29.54 -26.57
CA SER A 292 -18.34 29.62 -28.03
C SER A 292 -18.81 28.31 -28.68
N ARG A 293 -18.34 27.17 -28.18
CA ARG A 293 -18.75 25.84 -28.70
C ARG A 293 -20.21 25.51 -28.39
N ALA A 294 -20.69 25.88 -27.20
CA ALA A 294 -22.11 25.73 -26.85
C ALA A 294 -23.00 26.61 -27.73
N SER A 295 -22.60 27.89 -27.96
CA SER A 295 -23.33 28.84 -28.80
C SER A 295 -23.40 28.39 -30.26
N GLN A 296 -22.32 27.83 -30.82
CA GLN A 296 -22.31 27.29 -32.20
C GLN A 296 -23.34 26.17 -32.40
N LYS A 297 -23.68 25.43 -31.35
CA LYS A 297 -24.70 24.37 -31.35
C LYS A 297 -26.07 24.86 -30.80
N ASN A 298 -26.22 26.15 -30.51
CA ASN A 298 -27.41 26.71 -29.86
C ASN A 298 -27.76 26.00 -28.54
N ILE A 299 -26.76 25.47 -27.81
CA ILE A 299 -26.95 24.78 -26.53
C ILE A 299 -27.10 25.83 -25.42
N SER A 300 -28.20 25.72 -24.65
CA SER A 300 -28.42 26.53 -23.45
C SER A 300 -27.54 25.98 -22.31
N MET A 301 -26.58 26.78 -21.86
CA MET A 301 -25.70 26.42 -20.76
C MET A 301 -26.07 27.24 -19.52
N SER A 302 -26.30 26.57 -18.38
CA SER A 302 -26.63 27.22 -17.10
C SER A 302 -25.81 26.65 -15.95
N VAL A 303 -25.60 27.48 -14.93
CA VAL A 303 -24.88 27.15 -13.70
C VAL A 303 -25.84 27.32 -12.53
N GLU A 304 -26.05 26.30 -11.75
CA GLU A 304 -26.90 26.24 -10.57
C GLU A 304 -26.06 25.92 -9.32
N LEU A 305 -25.80 26.94 -8.51
CA LEU A 305 -24.99 26.82 -7.29
C LEU A 305 -25.87 27.03 -6.05
N PRO A 306 -25.89 26.12 -5.09
CA PRO A 306 -26.62 26.32 -3.84
C PRO A 306 -25.94 27.40 -2.99
N ARG A 307 -26.74 28.08 -2.14
CA ARG A 307 -26.27 29.20 -1.30
C ARG A 307 -25.31 28.78 -0.19
N ASP A 308 -25.35 27.51 0.20
CA ASP A 308 -24.54 26.88 1.24
C ASP A 308 -23.32 26.09 0.68
N MET A 309 -22.94 26.40 -0.57
CA MET A 309 -21.78 25.80 -1.21
C MET A 309 -20.50 26.30 -0.53
N PRO A 310 -19.51 25.43 -0.28
CA PRO A 310 -18.18 25.85 0.19
C PRO A 310 -17.50 26.76 -0.83
N ASP A 311 -16.87 27.84 -0.37
CA ASP A 311 -16.16 28.79 -1.24
C ASP A 311 -14.95 28.16 -1.95
N ALA A 312 -14.28 27.22 -1.29
CA ALA A 312 -13.10 26.57 -1.80
C ALA A 312 -13.05 25.08 -1.44
N VAL A 313 -12.28 24.32 -2.23
CA VAL A 313 -11.94 22.92 -2.04
C VAL A 313 -10.42 22.73 -2.12
N GLU A 314 -9.85 21.85 -1.30
CA GLU A 314 -8.42 21.52 -1.42
C GLU A 314 -8.17 20.60 -2.62
N ALA A 315 -7.57 21.14 -3.67
CA ALA A 315 -7.33 20.42 -4.91
C ALA A 315 -6.12 20.97 -5.66
N ASP A 316 -5.65 20.22 -6.64
CA ASP A 316 -4.76 20.76 -7.68
C ASP A 316 -5.63 21.52 -8.69
N GLN A 317 -5.44 22.85 -8.76
CA GLN A 317 -6.27 23.75 -9.58
C GLN A 317 -6.25 23.35 -11.06
N SER A 318 -5.11 22.97 -11.60
CA SER A 318 -4.98 22.63 -13.02
C SER A 318 -5.67 21.32 -13.36
N LEU A 319 -5.52 20.32 -12.51
CA LEU A 319 -6.14 19.01 -12.69
C LEU A 319 -7.66 19.08 -12.47
N LEU A 320 -8.12 19.81 -11.46
CA LEU A 320 -9.56 19.98 -11.23
C LEU A 320 -10.22 20.72 -12.39
N HIS A 321 -9.58 21.79 -12.91
CA HIS A 321 -10.01 22.49 -14.12
C HIS A 321 -10.12 21.51 -15.30
N GLN A 322 -9.10 20.68 -15.54
CA GLN A 322 -9.07 19.70 -16.62
C GLN A 322 -10.21 18.67 -16.49
N ALA A 323 -10.49 18.21 -15.27
CA ALA A 323 -11.56 17.24 -15.03
C ALA A 323 -12.95 17.83 -15.37
N ILE A 324 -13.25 19.03 -14.86
CA ILE A 324 -14.52 19.70 -15.11
C ILE A 324 -14.66 20.07 -16.60
N TYR A 325 -13.56 20.54 -17.22
CA TYR A 325 -13.52 20.84 -18.65
C TYR A 325 -13.86 19.60 -19.51
N ASN A 326 -13.22 18.45 -19.23
CA ASN A 326 -13.50 17.23 -19.96
C ASN A 326 -14.96 16.75 -19.82
N LEU A 327 -15.55 16.90 -18.64
CA LEU A 327 -16.95 16.54 -18.42
C LEU A 327 -17.89 17.49 -19.17
N LEU A 328 -17.64 18.79 -19.08
CA LEU A 328 -18.49 19.80 -19.75
C LEU A 328 -18.33 19.74 -21.27
N GLU A 329 -17.12 19.55 -21.80
CA GLU A 329 -16.86 19.34 -23.22
C GLU A 329 -17.63 18.12 -23.75
N ASN A 330 -17.62 17.01 -23.01
CA ASN A 330 -18.40 15.83 -23.36
C ASN A 330 -19.91 16.11 -23.36
N ALA A 331 -20.43 16.81 -22.37
CA ALA A 331 -21.84 17.20 -22.32
C ALA A 331 -22.26 18.01 -23.56
N ILE A 332 -21.48 19.04 -23.93
CA ILE A 332 -21.73 19.85 -25.14
C ILE A 332 -21.60 19.00 -26.41
N LYS A 333 -20.61 18.14 -26.48
CA LYS A 333 -20.32 17.29 -27.64
C LYS A 333 -21.43 16.31 -27.95
N TYR A 334 -21.99 15.66 -26.92
CA TYR A 334 -23.02 14.63 -27.05
C TYR A 334 -24.46 15.15 -26.96
N THR A 335 -24.63 16.44 -26.70
CA THR A 335 -25.92 17.11 -26.79
C THR A 335 -26.17 17.53 -28.24
N SER A 336 -27.43 17.35 -28.71
CA SER A 336 -27.88 17.81 -30.00
C SER A 336 -28.06 19.34 -30.02
N ASP A 337 -28.08 19.93 -31.21
CA ASP A 337 -28.31 21.37 -31.41
C ASP A 337 -29.63 21.79 -30.73
N GLY A 338 -29.62 22.92 -30.02
CA GLY A 338 -30.75 23.44 -29.28
C GLY A 338 -31.02 22.76 -27.92
N GLY A 339 -30.13 21.82 -27.51
CA GLY A 339 -30.25 21.15 -26.22
C GLY A 339 -29.84 22.01 -25.02
N ARG A 340 -29.75 21.38 -23.85
CA ARG A 340 -29.40 22.04 -22.58
C ARG A 340 -28.29 21.29 -21.86
N VAL A 341 -27.39 22.06 -21.25
CA VAL A 341 -26.33 21.55 -20.34
C VAL A 341 -26.38 22.36 -19.05
N VAL A 342 -26.42 21.68 -17.90
CA VAL A 342 -26.49 22.30 -16.58
C VAL A 342 -25.34 21.83 -15.72
N ILE A 343 -24.64 22.77 -15.10
CA ILE A 343 -23.63 22.48 -14.08
C ILE A 343 -24.25 22.76 -12.73
N ARG A 344 -24.22 21.77 -11.83
CA ARG A 344 -24.64 21.90 -10.43
C ARG A 344 -23.52 21.50 -9.49
N THR A 345 -23.54 22.07 -8.30
CA THR A 345 -22.72 21.59 -7.17
C THR A 345 -23.61 21.06 -6.06
N LEU A 346 -23.20 19.95 -5.45
CA LEU A 346 -23.88 19.32 -4.34
C LEU A 346 -22.90 19.22 -3.18
N SER A 347 -23.22 19.86 -2.05
CA SER A 347 -22.42 19.78 -0.83
C SER A 347 -22.90 18.62 0.02
N GLN A 348 -21.98 17.78 0.45
CA GLN A 348 -22.20 16.67 1.39
C GLN A 348 -21.15 16.76 2.51
N PRO A 349 -21.41 16.21 3.71
CA PRO A 349 -20.44 16.26 4.79
C PRO A 349 -19.07 15.72 4.34
N GLY A 350 -18.07 16.60 4.29
CA GLY A 350 -16.69 16.27 3.90
C GLY A 350 -16.41 16.21 2.38
N TYR A 351 -17.42 16.40 1.51
CA TYR A 351 -17.26 16.27 0.04
C TYR A 351 -18.01 17.35 -0.72
N LEU A 352 -17.43 17.78 -1.83
CA LEU A 352 -18.09 18.57 -2.87
C LEU A 352 -18.26 17.70 -4.13
N THR A 353 -19.46 17.72 -4.72
CA THR A 353 -19.76 17.00 -5.96
C THR A 353 -20.15 17.99 -7.05
N PHE A 354 -19.44 17.96 -8.18
CA PHE A 354 -19.82 18.65 -9.41
C PHE A 354 -20.69 17.70 -10.23
N ALA A 355 -21.89 18.11 -10.59
CA ALA A 355 -22.82 17.37 -11.43
C ALA A 355 -23.01 18.12 -12.74
N ILE A 356 -22.66 17.47 -13.86
CA ILE A 356 -22.83 18.01 -15.21
C ILE A 356 -23.94 17.20 -15.90
N GLU A 357 -25.09 17.83 -16.08
CA GLU A 357 -26.28 17.26 -16.72
C GLU A 357 -26.38 17.71 -18.17
N ASP A 358 -26.64 16.79 -19.07
CA ASP A 358 -26.91 17.06 -20.49
C ASP A 358 -28.22 16.43 -20.96
N THR A 359 -28.83 17.02 -21.98
CA THR A 359 -30.03 16.50 -22.68
C THR A 359 -29.66 15.79 -23.98
N GLY A 360 -28.51 15.14 -24.01
CA GLY A 360 -27.98 14.48 -25.20
C GLY A 360 -28.54 13.09 -25.48
N PHE A 361 -27.81 12.31 -26.25
CA PHE A 361 -28.28 10.99 -26.71
C PHE A 361 -28.42 9.98 -25.57
N GLY A 362 -27.85 10.27 -24.38
CA GLY A 362 -27.74 9.33 -23.28
C GLY A 362 -26.82 8.14 -23.59
N ILE A 363 -26.70 7.25 -22.63
CA ILE A 363 -25.77 6.14 -22.67
C ILE A 363 -26.54 4.84 -22.38
N ALA A 364 -26.25 3.79 -23.15
CA ALA A 364 -26.85 2.49 -22.90
C ALA A 364 -26.34 1.86 -21.59
N ALA A 365 -27.21 1.16 -20.86
CA ALA A 365 -26.87 0.57 -19.56
C ALA A 365 -25.64 -0.36 -19.63
N GLU A 366 -25.46 -1.05 -20.75
CA GLU A 366 -24.32 -1.93 -21.00
C GLU A 366 -22.99 -1.20 -21.18
N ASP A 367 -22.99 0.09 -21.57
CA ASP A 367 -21.80 0.92 -21.75
C ASP A 367 -21.38 1.61 -20.43
N LEU A 368 -22.30 1.86 -19.48
CA LEU A 368 -22.03 2.56 -18.21
C LEU A 368 -20.84 2.00 -17.40
N PRO A 369 -20.69 0.68 -17.21
CA PRO A 369 -19.57 0.12 -16.43
C PRO A 369 -18.20 0.29 -17.11
N HIS A 370 -18.19 0.72 -18.38
CA HIS A 370 -16.97 0.78 -19.18
C HIS A 370 -16.55 2.20 -19.54
N LEU A 371 -17.36 3.22 -19.24
CA LEU A 371 -17.15 4.61 -19.66
C LEU A 371 -15.80 5.19 -19.26
N PHE A 372 -15.30 4.82 -18.09
CA PHE A 372 -14.04 5.34 -17.52
C PHE A 372 -12.83 4.51 -17.91
N LYS A 373 -12.98 3.45 -18.72
CA LYS A 373 -11.84 2.68 -19.25
C LYS A 373 -11.14 3.45 -20.35
N LYS A 374 -9.82 3.35 -20.41
CA LYS A 374 -8.97 3.97 -21.44
C LYS A 374 -9.40 3.50 -22.83
N PHE A 375 -9.47 4.45 -23.77
CA PHE A 375 -9.83 4.23 -25.18
C PHE A 375 -11.24 3.68 -25.39
N TYR A 376 -12.08 3.65 -24.35
CA TYR A 376 -13.45 3.20 -24.48
C TYR A 376 -14.34 4.25 -25.13
N ARG A 377 -15.17 3.80 -26.07
CA ARG A 377 -16.18 4.61 -26.76
C ARG A 377 -17.47 3.80 -26.85
N GLY A 378 -18.60 4.43 -26.52
CA GLY A 378 -19.91 3.80 -26.58
C GLY A 378 -20.19 3.16 -27.93
N LYS A 379 -20.95 2.08 -27.94
CA LYS A 379 -21.26 1.28 -29.15
C LYS A 379 -22.29 1.95 -30.05
N GLN A 380 -23.03 2.94 -29.53
CA GLN A 380 -24.06 3.67 -30.25
C GLN A 380 -23.46 4.39 -31.49
N ARG A 381 -24.17 4.30 -32.63
CA ARG A 381 -23.74 4.93 -33.89
C ARG A 381 -23.46 6.43 -33.76
N GLN A 382 -24.33 7.16 -33.01
CA GLN A 382 -24.21 8.59 -32.76
C GLN A 382 -22.94 8.93 -31.93
N ALA A 383 -22.61 8.11 -30.91
CA ALA A 383 -21.40 8.28 -30.12
C ALA A 383 -20.13 8.03 -30.94
N ARG A 384 -20.16 7.07 -31.86
CA ARG A 384 -19.03 6.77 -32.76
C ARG A 384 -18.82 7.84 -33.85
N ALA A 385 -19.88 8.49 -34.27
CA ALA A 385 -19.79 9.58 -35.26
C ALA A 385 -19.10 10.84 -34.69
N GLN A 386 -19.12 11.06 -33.38
CA GLN A 386 -18.44 12.19 -32.76
C GLN A 386 -16.92 11.94 -32.66
N PRO A 387 -16.06 12.89 -33.04
CA PRO A 387 -14.61 12.74 -32.90
C PRO A 387 -14.21 12.59 -31.43
N GLY A 388 -13.19 11.77 -31.11
CA GLY A 388 -12.67 11.66 -29.76
C GLY A 388 -11.81 10.42 -29.50
N SER A 389 -10.87 10.54 -28.57
CA SER A 389 -9.86 9.52 -28.23
C SER A 389 -10.33 8.42 -27.28
N GLY A 390 -11.41 8.66 -26.52
CA GLY A 390 -11.83 7.79 -25.42
C GLY A 390 -10.92 7.89 -24.16
N LEU A 391 -10.11 8.96 -24.05
CA LEU A 391 -9.21 9.20 -22.91
C LEU A 391 -9.78 10.21 -21.91
N GLY A 392 -10.65 11.14 -22.33
CA GLY A 392 -11.13 12.23 -21.47
C GLY A 392 -11.75 11.75 -20.16
N LEU A 393 -12.65 10.76 -20.19
CA LEU A 393 -13.27 10.21 -18.98
C LEU A 393 -12.28 9.38 -18.13
N ALA A 394 -11.30 8.70 -18.74
CA ALA A 394 -10.24 8.02 -18.00
C ALA A 394 -9.34 9.03 -17.26
N ILE A 395 -9.07 10.19 -17.87
CA ILE A 395 -8.36 11.30 -17.21
C ILE A 395 -9.16 11.81 -16.01
N VAL A 396 -10.48 12.04 -16.17
CA VAL A 396 -11.34 12.47 -15.04
C VAL A 396 -11.31 11.44 -13.91
N HIS A 397 -11.37 10.16 -14.22
CA HIS A 397 -11.29 9.09 -13.23
C HIS A 397 -9.96 9.10 -12.47
N SER A 398 -8.84 9.25 -13.17
CA SER A 398 -7.52 9.31 -12.55
C SER A 398 -7.34 10.57 -11.70
N ILE A 399 -7.87 11.73 -12.15
CA ILE A 399 -7.86 12.96 -11.36
C ILE A 399 -8.68 12.80 -10.08
N ALA A 400 -9.91 12.27 -10.18
CA ALA A 400 -10.75 12.01 -9.02
C ALA A 400 -10.07 11.10 -8.00
N ALA A 401 -9.49 9.98 -8.45
CA ALA A 401 -8.77 9.02 -7.61
C ALA A 401 -7.56 9.66 -6.89
N ASN A 402 -6.78 10.48 -7.59
CA ASN A 402 -5.61 11.16 -7.00
C ASN A 402 -5.99 12.21 -5.95
N HIS A 403 -7.19 12.77 -6.04
CA HIS A 403 -7.76 13.66 -5.03
C HIS A 403 -8.51 12.91 -3.91
N GLY A 404 -8.47 11.58 -3.86
CA GLY A 404 -9.22 10.79 -2.88
C GLY A 404 -10.74 10.84 -3.07
N GLY A 405 -11.18 11.25 -4.27
CA GLY A 405 -12.58 11.37 -4.67
C GLY A 405 -13.03 10.21 -5.57
N ARG A 406 -14.16 10.42 -6.25
CA ARG A 406 -14.71 9.45 -7.20
C ARG A 406 -15.49 10.14 -8.33
N VAL A 407 -15.68 9.40 -9.43
CA VAL A 407 -16.48 9.83 -10.57
C VAL A 407 -17.46 8.72 -10.97
N TRP A 408 -18.68 9.09 -11.34
CA TRP A 408 -19.71 8.16 -11.86
C TRP A 408 -20.65 8.88 -12.80
N ALA A 409 -21.55 8.15 -13.44
CA ALA A 409 -22.56 8.70 -14.33
C ALA A 409 -23.88 7.98 -14.17
N ASP A 410 -24.96 8.75 -14.27
CA ASP A 410 -26.33 8.28 -14.41
C ASP A 410 -26.83 8.68 -15.80
N SER A 411 -27.36 7.73 -16.57
CA SER A 411 -27.81 8.02 -17.93
C SER A 411 -28.89 7.06 -18.38
N VAL A 412 -29.78 7.59 -19.23
CA VAL A 412 -30.79 6.79 -19.92
C VAL A 412 -30.68 7.10 -21.42
N ALA A 413 -30.55 6.08 -22.24
CA ALA A 413 -30.48 6.22 -23.68
C ALA A 413 -31.67 7.04 -24.21
N GLY A 414 -31.37 8.09 -24.98
CA GLY A 414 -32.37 9.02 -25.56
C GLY A 414 -32.86 10.13 -24.61
N LYS A 415 -32.43 10.19 -23.35
CA LYS A 415 -32.87 11.20 -22.37
C LYS A 415 -31.76 12.11 -21.87
N GLY A 416 -30.51 11.78 -22.13
CA GLY A 416 -29.33 12.50 -21.65
C GLY A 416 -28.58 11.78 -20.54
N SER A 417 -27.57 12.45 -19.99
CA SER A 417 -26.70 11.93 -18.97
C SER A 417 -26.41 12.95 -17.87
N THR A 418 -26.06 12.47 -16.69
CA THR A 418 -25.49 13.29 -15.62
C THR A 418 -24.19 12.64 -15.16
N PHE A 419 -23.10 13.37 -15.30
CA PHE A 419 -21.79 12.97 -14.80
C PHE A 419 -21.50 13.65 -13.47
N TYR A 420 -21.00 12.90 -12.52
CA TYR A 420 -20.69 13.37 -11.18
C TYR A 420 -19.20 13.22 -10.90
N LEU A 421 -18.57 14.31 -10.44
CA LEU A 421 -17.20 14.34 -9.94
C LEU A 421 -17.24 14.75 -8.47
N GLN A 422 -16.89 13.87 -7.57
CA GLN A 422 -16.85 14.10 -6.13
C GLN A 422 -15.40 14.24 -5.66
N ILE A 423 -15.10 15.32 -4.92
CA ILE A 423 -13.79 15.63 -4.34
C ILE A 423 -13.98 15.88 -2.84
N PRO A 424 -13.11 15.38 -1.95
CA PRO A 424 -13.12 15.73 -0.53
C PRO A 424 -12.82 17.22 -0.35
N LEU A 425 -13.49 17.86 0.60
CA LEU A 425 -13.29 19.29 0.91
C LEU A 425 -11.89 19.55 1.46
N VAL A 426 -11.37 18.59 2.26
CA VAL A 426 -10.03 18.59 2.83
C VAL A 426 -9.35 17.29 2.42
N GLN A 427 -8.14 17.36 1.91
CA GLN A 427 -7.43 16.16 1.48
C GLN A 427 -6.99 15.31 2.67
N PRO A 428 -7.18 13.97 2.64
CA PRO A 428 -6.86 13.09 3.75
C PRO A 428 -5.36 13.04 4.13
N ASN A 429 -4.49 13.74 3.38
CA ASN A 429 -3.05 13.81 3.60
C ASN A 429 -2.51 15.26 3.75
N SER A 430 -3.37 16.25 4.05
CA SER A 430 -2.96 17.65 4.19
C SER A 430 -2.03 17.93 5.38
N ASP A 431 -1.85 16.97 6.31
CA ASP A 431 -0.92 17.07 7.45
C ASP A 431 0.57 16.86 7.10
N LYS A 432 0.94 16.70 5.84
CA LYS A 432 2.36 16.73 5.47
C LYS A 432 2.86 18.17 5.51
N PRO A 433 3.92 18.47 6.28
CA PRO A 433 4.47 19.83 6.33
C PRO A 433 4.85 20.27 4.91
N LYS A 434 4.29 21.41 4.47
CA LYS A 434 4.64 22.04 3.19
C LYS A 434 6.16 22.15 3.10
N PRO A 435 6.81 21.75 1.99
CA PRO A 435 8.24 22.00 1.81
C PRO A 435 8.47 23.49 1.95
N ALA A 436 9.35 23.87 2.88
CA ALA A 436 9.71 25.25 3.12
C ALA A 436 10.13 25.89 1.79
N ARG A 437 9.44 26.96 1.36
CA ARG A 437 9.86 27.77 0.22
C ARG A 437 11.28 28.23 0.49
N LEU A 438 12.24 27.69 -0.23
CA LEU A 438 13.58 28.26 -0.32
C LEU A 438 13.42 29.66 -0.90
N SER A 439 13.49 30.67 -0.04
CA SER A 439 13.62 32.07 -0.45
C SER A 439 14.98 32.20 -1.17
N LEU A 440 14.95 32.20 -2.48
CA LEU A 440 16.09 32.63 -3.28
C LEU A 440 16.37 34.11 -2.93
N SER A 441 17.30 34.31 -2.05
CA SER A 441 17.88 35.65 -1.81
C SER A 441 18.50 36.13 -3.12
N LYS A 442 18.02 37.28 -3.61
CA LYS A 442 18.59 37.97 -4.78
C LYS A 442 20.10 38.16 -4.57
N PRO A 443 20.93 37.91 -5.59
CA PRO A 443 22.35 38.22 -5.51
C PRO A 443 22.53 39.75 -5.36
N LYS A 444 23.28 40.14 -4.34
CA LYS A 444 23.75 41.52 -4.21
C LYS A 444 24.66 41.81 -5.40
N LYS A 445 24.30 42.83 -6.18
CA LYS A 445 25.21 43.43 -7.14
C LYS A 445 26.38 44.09 -6.36
N PHE A 446 27.58 43.70 -6.69
CA PHE A 446 28.79 44.50 -6.55
C PHE A 446 29.11 45.18 -7.88
#